data_072cf6c87e95c3ac09950249d7e89f6e
#
_entry.id   072cf6c87e95c3ac09950249d7e89f6e
#
_cell.length_a   1.000
_cell.length_b   1.000
_cell.length_c   1.000
_cell.angle_alpha   90.00
_cell.angle_beta   90.00
_cell.angle_gamma   90.00
#
_symmetry.space_group_name_H-M   'P 1'
#
loop_
_entity.id
_entity.type
_entity.pdbx_description
1 polymer ?
#
loop_
_entity_poly.entity_id
_entity_poly.type
_entity_poly.pdbx_seq_one_letter_code
_entity_poly.pdbx_strand_id
1 'polypeptide(L)'
;MRFAILSPIYPYRGGIAQFSGMLYTELVKEGHEVKAFNFKRLYPDILFPGKTQYVEAGDRAIEIESVRVLDSVNPVSYFSTVNAIRSYAPDVLIISYWMSFFVPGYAHVANRMKKHCKVITLIHNAIPHEPRFFDKPLASLLFKQCHGFIVMSDNVRYDLRKLYPGAKYIQNPHPLYNHFGSKINKNEACRKLGIHPSKKNLLFFGLIRDYKGLDLLIEAM
;
A
#
# COMPACT_ATOMS: atom_id res chain seq x y z
N MET A 1 1.08 -22.63 -3.67
CA MET A 1 0.37 -21.76 -4.64
C MET A 1 1.34 -20.70 -5.15
N ARG A 2 1.10 -20.18 -6.36
CA ARG A 2 1.89 -19.09 -6.96
C ARG A 2 1.16 -17.77 -6.79
N PHE A 3 1.78 -16.84 -6.08
CA PHE A 3 1.25 -15.50 -5.83
C PHE A 3 1.99 -14.44 -6.64
N ALA A 4 1.27 -13.58 -7.32
CA ALA A 4 1.78 -12.31 -7.84
C ALA A 4 1.31 -11.17 -6.94
N ILE A 5 2.20 -10.30 -6.50
CA ILE A 5 1.88 -9.09 -5.74
C ILE A 5 2.17 -7.89 -6.63
N LEU A 6 1.14 -7.13 -7.01
CA LEU A 6 1.27 -5.85 -7.73
C LEU A 6 1.08 -4.70 -6.75
N SER A 7 2.17 -4.08 -6.34
CA SER A 7 2.20 -3.06 -5.30
C SER A 7 3.47 -2.23 -5.38
N PRO A 8 3.52 -1.01 -4.80
CA PRO A 8 4.79 -0.43 -4.39
C PRO A 8 5.47 -1.37 -3.39
N ILE A 9 6.74 -1.61 -3.64
CA ILE A 9 7.63 -2.43 -2.80
C ILE A 9 9.03 -1.82 -2.93
N TYR A 10 10.02 -2.30 -2.19
CA TYR A 10 11.39 -1.81 -2.35
C TYR A 10 11.77 -1.61 -3.84
N PRO A 11 12.37 -0.49 -4.24
CA PRO A 11 12.96 0.57 -3.43
C PRO A 11 12.02 1.73 -3.06
N TYR A 12 10.71 1.60 -3.23
CA TYR A 12 9.77 2.62 -2.76
C TYR A 12 9.66 2.60 -1.24
N ARG A 13 9.53 3.80 -0.64
CA ARG A 13 9.35 3.98 0.81
C ARG A 13 7.87 4.14 1.17
N GLY A 14 7.58 3.99 2.47
CA GLY A 14 6.25 4.25 3.04
C GLY A 14 5.48 3.00 3.44
N GLY A 15 4.36 3.20 4.14
CA GLY A 15 3.60 2.12 4.77
C GLY A 15 3.11 1.04 3.81
N ILE A 16 2.69 1.41 2.60
CA ILE A 16 2.25 0.44 1.59
C ILE A 16 3.39 -0.48 1.16
N ALA A 17 4.57 0.10 0.92
CA ALA A 17 5.73 -0.69 0.51
C ALA A 17 6.20 -1.63 1.63
N GLN A 18 6.22 -1.15 2.87
CA GLN A 18 6.56 -1.97 4.05
C GLN A 18 5.55 -3.11 4.23
N PHE A 19 4.26 -2.81 4.16
CA PHE A 19 3.21 -3.82 4.26
C PHE A 19 3.35 -4.90 3.18
N SER A 20 3.56 -4.49 1.93
CA SER A 20 3.70 -5.41 0.81
C SER A 20 4.96 -6.26 0.92
N GLY A 21 6.04 -5.70 1.48
CA GLY A 21 7.25 -6.44 1.82
C GLY A 21 7.01 -7.51 2.90
N MET A 22 6.28 -7.15 3.96
CA MET A 22 5.90 -8.11 5.01
C MET A 22 5.01 -9.22 4.46
N LEU A 23 3.99 -8.87 3.66
CA LEU A 23 3.10 -9.84 3.03
C LEU A 23 3.87 -10.81 2.14
N TYR A 24 4.80 -10.31 1.33
CA TYR A 24 5.67 -11.14 0.50
C TYR A 24 6.46 -12.13 1.37
N THR A 25 7.11 -11.63 2.41
CA THR A 25 7.95 -12.44 3.31
C THR A 25 7.14 -13.54 4.01
N GLU A 26 5.95 -13.21 4.51
CA GLU A 26 5.10 -14.19 5.18
C GLU A 26 4.56 -15.26 4.21
N LEU A 27 4.14 -14.87 3.01
CA LEU A 27 3.71 -15.86 2.01
C LEU A 27 4.84 -16.82 1.60
N VAL A 28 6.09 -16.34 1.52
CA VAL A 28 7.25 -17.19 1.25
C VAL A 28 7.52 -18.12 2.43
N LYS A 29 7.43 -17.66 3.68
CA LYS A 29 7.58 -18.51 4.89
C LYS A 29 6.53 -19.61 4.96
N GLU A 30 5.31 -19.33 4.51
CA GLU A 30 4.23 -20.32 4.42
C GLU A 30 4.40 -21.30 3.24
N GLY A 31 5.55 -21.27 2.57
CA GLY A 31 5.89 -22.22 1.50
C GLY A 31 5.25 -21.90 0.15
N HIS A 32 4.85 -20.65 -0.09
CA HIS A 32 4.30 -20.23 -1.37
C HIS A 32 5.40 -19.70 -2.30
N GLU A 33 5.20 -19.90 -3.60
CA GLU A 33 6.00 -19.21 -4.62
C GLU A 33 5.44 -17.82 -4.82
N VAL A 34 6.25 -16.79 -4.60
CA VAL A 34 5.80 -15.39 -4.65
C VAL A 34 6.66 -14.59 -5.59
N LYS A 35 6.03 -13.78 -6.46
CA LYS A 35 6.73 -12.82 -7.31
C LYS A 35 6.14 -11.42 -7.13
N ALA A 36 7.03 -10.46 -6.87
CA ALA A 36 6.66 -9.06 -6.73
C ALA A 36 6.74 -8.34 -8.08
N PHE A 37 5.66 -7.64 -8.45
CA PHE A 37 5.57 -6.73 -9.57
C PHE A 37 5.41 -5.32 -9.04
N ASN A 38 6.25 -4.42 -9.51
CA ASN A 38 6.43 -3.10 -8.93
C ASN A 38 6.31 -2.01 -9.99
N PHE A 39 6.32 -0.78 -9.56
CA PHE A 39 6.28 0.36 -10.44
C PHE A 39 7.65 0.70 -11.01
N LYS A 40 7.69 1.05 -12.30
CA LYS A 40 8.80 1.81 -12.90
C LYS A 40 8.75 3.24 -12.40
N ARG A 41 7.54 3.82 -12.39
CA ARG A 41 7.23 5.14 -11.87
C ARG A 41 5.94 5.08 -11.07
N LEU A 42 6.04 5.35 -9.76
CA LEU A 42 4.89 5.37 -8.86
C LEU A 42 4.14 6.69 -9.00
N TYR A 43 4.81 7.80 -8.73
CA TYR A 43 4.29 9.14 -8.96
C TYR A 43 5.20 9.91 -9.91
N PRO A 44 4.66 10.77 -10.79
CA PRO A 44 5.44 11.84 -11.40
C PRO A 44 6.03 12.73 -10.29
N ASP A 45 7.29 13.14 -10.41
CA ASP A 45 7.98 13.88 -9.36
C ASP A 45 7.27 15.18 -8.98
N ILE A 46 6.65 15.85 -9.96
CA ILE A 46 5.85 17.07 -9.75
C ILE A 46 4.59 16.84 -8.90
N LEU A 47 4.08 15.61 -8.82
CA LEU A 47 2.88 15.26 -8.05
C LEU A 47 3.22 14.67 -6.69
N PHE A 48 4.48 14.38 -6.42
CA PHE A 48 4.90 13.79 -5.17
C PHE A 48 5.12 14.87 -4.10
N PRO A 49 4.41 14.84 -2.97
CA PRO A 49 4.46 15.92 -1.98
C PRO A 49 5.70 15.88 -1.08
N GLY A 50 6.56 14.88 -1.23
CA GLY A 50 7.76 14.67 -0.42
C GLY A 50 9.05 14.93 -1.18
N LYS A 51 10.17 14.82 -0.48
CA LYS A 51 11.52 15.00 -1.03
C LYS A 51 11.89 13.87 -2.00
N THR A 52 11.60 12.63 -1.63
CA THR A 52 11.85 11.42 -2.41
C THR A 52 10.80 10.36 -2.09
N GLN A 53 10.46 9.57 -3.09
CA GLN A 53 9.58 8.40 -2.95
C GLN A 53 10.37 7.09 -2.75
N TYR A 54 11.70 7.17 -2.69
CA TYR A 54 12.59 6.03 -2.54
C TYR A 54 13.17 5.94 -1.13
N VAL A 55 13.60 4.74 -0.77
CA VAL A 55 14.34 4.45 0.45
C VAL A 55 15.67 5.21 0.43
N GLU A 56 16.02 5.85 1.55
CA GLU A 56 17.27 6.57 1.75
C GLU A 56 18.21 5.81 2.68
N ALA A 57 19.47 6.19 2.69
CA ALA A 57 20.46 5.59 3.58
C ALA A 57 20.03 5.74 5.06
N GLY A 58 19.94 4.61 5.78
CA GLY A 58 19.47 4.55 7.17
C GLY A 58 17.99 4.20 7.34
N ASP A 59 17.20 4.21 6.27
CA ASP A 59 15.83 3.69 6.32
C ASP A 59 15.86 2.17 6.52
N ARG A 60 15.01 1.69 7.42
CA ARG A 60 14.80 0.24 7.59
C ARG A 60 13.70 -0.20 6.62
N ALA A 61 14.09 -0.77 5.50
CA ALA A 61 13.18 -1.30 4.51
C ALA A 61 13.37 -2.81 4.36
N ILE A 62 12.28 -3.50 4.00
CA ILE A 62 12.35 -4.91 3.61
C ILE A 62 12.75 -4.95 2.13
N GLU A 63 14.00 -5.33 1.88
CA GLU A 63 14.52 -5.42 0.51
C GLU A 63 14.01 -6.69 -0.16
N ILE A 64 13.24 -6.50 -1.22
CA ILE A 64 12.66 -7.58 -2.01
C ILE A 64 12.93 -7.29 -3.47
N GLU A 65 13.47 -8.30 -4.15
CA GLU A 65 13.62 -8.24 -5.59
C GLU A 65 12.25 -8.19 -6.27
N SER A 66 12.06 -7.25 -7.18
CA SER A 66 10.79 -7.04 -7.86
C SER A 66 10.96 -6.71 -9.33
N VAL A 67 9.98 -7.13 -10.13
CA VAL A 67 9.91 -6.79 -11.56
C VAL A 67 9.25 -5.43 -11.71
N ARG A 68 10.03 -4.40 -12.01
CA ARG A 68 9.55 -3.02 -12.20
C ARG A 68 8.96 -2.84 -13.59
N VAL A 69 7.64 -2.86 -13.72
CA VAL A 69 6.94 -2.87 -15.03
C VAL A 69 5.84 -1.83 -15.15
N LEU A 70 5.11 -1.51 -14.07
CA LEU A 70 3.97 -0.60 -14.12
C LEU A 70 4.43 0.86 -14.02
N ASP A 71 4.02 1.69 -14.96
CA ASP A 71 4.15 3.14 -14.90
C ASP A 71 2.76 3.73 -14.71
N SER A 72 2.55 4.50 -13.65
CA SER A 72 1.23 5.01 -13.25
C SER A 72 0.55 5.89 -14.30
N VAL A 73 1.33 6.55 -15.15
CA VAL A 73 0.83 7.50 -16.14
C VAL A 73 1.09 7.08 -17.61
N ASN A 74 1.73 5.92 -17.83
CA ASN A 74 1.98 5.42 -19.18
C ASN A 74 1.11 4.18 -19.48
N PRO A 75 0.03 4.31 -20.28
CA PRO A 75 -0.85 3.19 -20.59
C PRO A 75 -0.19 2.02 -21.31
N VAL A 76 0.90 2.25 -22.06
CA VAL A 76 1.65 1.16 -22.72
C VAL A 76 2.23 0.20 -21.70
N SER A 77 2.63 0.70 -20.53
CA SER A 77 3.15 -0.12 -19.44
C SER A 77 2.10 -1.08 -18.84
N TYR A 78 0.81 -0.78 -19.00
CA TYR A 78 -0.26 -1.63 -18.50
C TYR A 78 -0.28 -2.98 -19.24
N PHE A 79 -0.06 -2.96 -20.55
CA PHE A 79 0.05 -4.17 -21.38
C PHE A 79 1.30 -4.99 -21.03
N SER A 80 2.45 -4.33 -20.89
CA SER A 80 3.69 -5.02 -20.49
C SER A 80 3.58 -5.60 -19.08
N THR A 81 2.86 -4.94 -18.16
CA THR A 81 2.57 -5.46 -16.82
C THR A 81 1.71 -6.72 -16.90
N VAL A 82 0.64 -6.71 -17.70
CA VAL A 82 -0.19 -7.90 -17.93
C VAL A 82 0.65 -9.05 -18.49
N ASN A 83 1.48 -8.80 -19.49
CA ASN A 83 2.31 -9.82 -20.10
C ASN A 83 3.31 -10.41 -19.09
N ALA A 84 3.95 -9.59 -18.28
CA ALA A 84 4.91 -10.03 -17.25
C ALA A 84 4.22 -10.90 -16.17
N ILE A 85 3.04 -10.48 -15.68
CA ILE A 85 2.27 -11.26 -14.71
C ILE A 85 1.76 -12.56 -15.34
N ARG A 86 1.26 -12.51 -16.57
CA ARG A 86 0.74 -13.68 -17.28
C ARG A 86 1.84 -14.73 -17.55
N SER A 87 3.05 -14.29 -17.92
CA SER A 87 4.20 -15.19 -18.12
C SER A 87 4.63 -15.88 -16.82
N TYR A 88 4.40 -15.24 -15.67
CA TYR A 88 4.61 -15.86 -14.37
C TYR A 88 3.53 -16.91 -14.05
N ALA A 89 2.34 -16.82 -14.65
CA ALA A 89 1.19 -17.70 -14.46
C ALA A 89 0.81 -17.89 -12.98
N PRO A 90 0.43 -16.83 -12.24
CA PRO A 90 0.05 -16.97 -10.83
C PRO A 90 -1.32 -17.64 -10.68
N ASP A 91 -1.54 -18.31 -9.53
CA ASP A 91 -2.87 -18.74 -9.09
C ASP A 91 -3.69 -17.56 -8.54
N VAL A 92 -2.98 -16.63 -7.87
CA VAL A 92 -3.57 -15.44 -7.24
C VAL A 92 -2.75 -14.21 -7.56
N LEU A 93 -3.41 -13.15 -8.02
CA LEU A 93 -2.88 -11.80 -8.13
C LEU A 93 -3.43 -10.95 -7.00
N ILE A 94 -2.55 -10.43 -6.14
CA ILE A 94 -2.88 -9.47 -5.09
C ILE A 94 -2.51 -8.06 -5.56
N ILE A 95 -3.48 -7.14 -5.54
CA ILE A 95 -3.28 -5.72 -5.87
C ILE A 95 -3.47 -4.90 -4.61
N SER A 96 -2.47 -4.11 -4.21
CA SER A 96 -2.58 -3.17 -3.10
C SER A 96 -3.22 -1.87 -3.56
N TYR A 97 -4.40 -1.55 -3.04
CA TYR A 97 -5.15 -0.35 -3.41
C TYR A 97 -5.25 0.63 -2.24
N TRP A 98 -4.95 1.91 -2.47
CA TRP A 98 -5.04 2.98 -1.47
C TRP A 98 -5.54 4.33 -2.02
N MET A 99 -5.53 4.53 -3.34
CA MET A 99 -6.06 5.74 -3.98
C MET A 99 -6.40 5.53 -5.45
N SER A 100 -7.34 6.32 -5.93
CA SER A 100 -7.93 6.19 -7.28
C SER A 100 -6.96 6.52 -8.43
N PHE A 101 -5.89 7.26 -8.16
CA PHE A 101 -4.88 7.62 -9.17
C PHE A 101 -4.29 6.39 -9.90
N PHE A 102 -4.17 5.25 -9.21
CA PHE A 102 -3.61 4.02 -9.79
C PHE A 102 -4.65 3.15 -10.50
N VAL A 103 -5.93 3.49 -10.39
CA VAL A 103 -7.01 2.67 -10.93
C VAL A 103 -6.91 2.41 -12.42
N PRO A 104 -6.55 3.37 -13.30
CA PRO A 104 -6.44 3.08 -14.74
C PRO A 104 -5.55 1.89 -15.03
N GLY A 105 -4.35 1.84 -14.44
CA GLY A 105 -3.42 0.72 -14.58
C GLY A 105 -3.91 -0.55 -13.88
N TYR A 106 -4.35 -0.43 -12.64
CA TYR A 106 -4.82 -1.56 -11.84
C TYR A 106 -6.07 -2.22 -12.44
N ALA A 107 -7.06 -1.44 -12.87
CA ALA A 107 -8.27 -1.97 -13.48
C ALA A 107 -7.97 -2.65 -14.82
N HIS A 108 -7.06 -2.09 -15.63
CA HIS A 108 -6.62 -2.73 -16.86
C HIS A 108 -5.99 -4.10 -16.58
N VAL A 109 -5.02 -4.15 -15.65
CA VAL A 109 -4.35 -5.39 -15.26
C VAL A 109 -5.35 -6.40 -14.68
N ALA A 110 -6.18 -5.99 -13.72
CA ALA A 110 -7.19 -6.84 -13.11
C ALA A 110 -8.17 -7.43 -14.15
N ASN A 111 -8.68 -6.59 -15.06
CA ASN A 111 -9.60 -7.03 -16.11
C ASN A 111 -8.99 -8.08 -17.03
N ARG A 112 -7.70 -7.93 -17.39
CA ARG A 112 -7.01 -8.90 -18.24
C ARG A 112 -6.65 -10.18 -17.50
N MET A 113 -6.31 -10.07 -16.20
CA MET A 113 -5.86 -11.22 -15.40
C MET A 113 -7.01 -12.04 -14.80
N LYS A 114 -8.20 -11.46 -14.58
CA LYS A 114 -9.32 -12.15 -13.90
C LYS A 114 -9.80 -13.45 -14.56
N LYS A 115 -9.48 -13.65 -15.83
CA LYS A 115 -9.79 -14.89 -16.56
C LYS A 115 -8.68 -15.95 -16.41
N HIS A 116 -7.52 -15.59 -15.87
CA HIS A 116 -6.34 -16.44 -15.77
C HIS A 116 -5.99 -16.83 -14.33
N CYS A 117 -6.34 -15.99 -13.36
CA CYS A 117 -6.07 -16.21 -11.94
C CYS A 117 -7.13 -15.54 -11.07
N LYS A 118 -7.13 -15.82 -9.76
CA LYS A 118 -7.96 -15.08 -8.81
C LYS A 118 -7.33 -13.73 -8.56
N VAL A 119 -8.07 -12.64 -8.83
CA VAL A 119 -7.65 -11.27 -8.52
C VAL A 119 -8.26 -10.86 -7.20
N ILE A 120 -7.40 -10.58 -6.23
CA ILE A 120 -7.76 -10.12 -4.88
C ILE A 120 -7.20 -8.72 -4.69
N THR A 121 -8.02 -7.80 -4.19
CA THR A 121 -7.55 -6.45 -3.86
C THR A 121 -7.43 -6.31 -2.36
N LEU A 122 -6.21 -5.98 -1.90
CA LEU A 122 -5.94 -5.56 -0.54
C LEU A 122 -6.21 -4.06 -0.44
N ILE A 123 -7.21 -3.67 0.33
CA ILE A 123 -7.66 -2.29 0.41
C ILE A 123 -7.12 -1.63 1.67
N HIS A 124 -6.22 -0.66 1.51
CA HIS A 124 -5.73 0.19 2.59
C HIS A 124 -6.69 1.35 2.87
N ASN A 125 -7.22 1.99 1.81
CA ASN A 125 -8.27 2.99 1.87
C ASN A 125 -9.22 2.76 0.69
N ALA A 126 -10.50 2.56 0.95
CA ALA A 126 -11.48 2.40 -0.12
C ALA A 126 -11.86 3.75 -0.75
N ILE A 127 -11.93 4.78 0.09
CA ILE A 127 -12.14 6.19 -0.29
C ILE A 127 -11.00 6.99 0.34
N PRO A 128 -10.33 7.90 -0.39
CA PRO A 128 -9.33 8.79 0.20
C PRO A 128 -9.91 9.64 1.33
N HIS A 129 -9.08 10.08 2.28
CA HIS A 129 -9.50 10.97 3.37
C HIS A 129 -10.00 12.33 2.87
N GLU A 130 -9.45 12.79 1.73
CA GLU A 130 -9.89 14.00 1.01
C GLU A 130 -10.47 13.57 -0.34
N PRO A 131 -11.74 13.15 -0.39
CA PRO A 131 -12.32 12.52 -1.57
C PRO A 131 -12.61 13.54 -2.67
N ARG A 132 -12.29 13.19 -3.90
CA ARG A 132 -12.63 13.93 -5.12
C ARG A 132 -13.83 13.27 -5.79
N PHE A 133 -14.52 14.01 -6.65
CA PHE A 133 -15.74 13.52 -7.33
C PHE A 133 -15.53 12.25 -8.17
N PHE A 134 -14.32 12.04 -8.69
CA PHE A 134 -13.96 10.88 -9.52
C PHE A 134 -13.46 9.66 -8.74
N ASP A 135 -13.15 9.77 -7.43
CA ASP A 135 -12.56 8.67 -6.66
C ASP A 135 -13.49 7.47 -6.55
N LYS A 136 -14.77 7.70 -6.26
CA LYS A 136 -15.77 6.63 -6.16
C LYS A 136 -16.02 5.89 -7.47
N PRO A 137 -16.26 6.57 -8.62
CA PRO A 137 -16.39 5.90 -9.91
C PRO A 137 -15.17 5.07 -10.29
N LEU A 138 -13.96 5.62 -10.08
CA LEU A 138 -12.72 4.91 -10.38
C LEU A 138 -12.55 3.68 -9.47
N ALA A 139 -12.72 3.80 -8.14
CA ALA A 139 -12.66 2.65 -7.24
C ALA A 139 -13.62 1.54 -7.67
N SER A 140 -14.87 1.90 -8.01
CA SER A 140 -15.87 0.94 -8.50
C SER A 140 -15.45 0.26 -9.80
N LEU A 141 -14.75 0.97 -10.70
CA LEU A 141 -14.22 0.40 -11.94
C LEU A 141 -13.22 -0.73 -11.66
N LEU A 142 -12.30 -0.54 -10.71
CA LEU A 142 -11.37 -1.58 -10.28
C LEU A 142 -12.10 -2.72 -9.58
N PHE A 143 -12.97 -2.41 -8.62
CA PHE A 143 -13.61 -3.42 -7.77
C PHE A 143 -14.45 -4.42 -8.57
N LYS A 144 -15.09 -3.99 -9.66
CA LYS A 144 -15.82 -4.84 -10.61
C LYS A 144 -14.91 -5.86 -11.34
N GLN A 145 -13.60 -5.69 -11.32
CA GLN A 145 -12.66 -6.62 -11.95
C GLN A 145 -12.09 -7.64 -10.96
N CYS A 146 -12.40 -7.52 -9.67
CA CYS A 146 -11.81 -8.33 -8.62
C CYS A 146 -12.74 -9.47 -8.18
N HIS A 147 -12.17 -10.59 -7.78
CA HIS A 147 -12.90 -11.74 -7.27
C HIS A 147 -13.19 -11.64 -5.77
N GLY A 148 -12.38 -10.87 -5.05
CA GLY A 148 -12.53 -10.68 -3.62
C GLY A 148 -11.62 -9.59 -3.08
N PHE A 149 -11.82 -9.29 -1.80
CA PHE A 149 -11.16 -8.18 -1.15
C PHE A 149 -10.63 -8.57 0.23
N ILE A 150 -9.53 -7.96 0.63
CA ILE A 150 -9.03 -7.98 1.99
C ILE A 150 -9.12 -6.56 2.52
N VAL A 151 -9.81 -6.39 3.66
CA VAL A 151 -9.95 -5.10 4.36
C VAL A 151 -9.36 -5.22 5.76
N MET A 152 -8.77 -4.13 6.27
CA MET A 152 -8.01 -4.16 7.52
C MET A 152 -8.67 -3.37 8.65
N SER A 153 -9.79 -2.71 8.38
CA SER A 153 -10.54 -1.96 9.40
C SER A 153 -12.03 -1.92 9.07
N ASP A 154 -12.84 -1.59 10.10
CA ASP A 154 -14.30 -1.44 9.94
C ASP A 154 -14.66 -0.30 8.99
N ASN A 155 -13.91 0.82 9.04
CA ASN A 155 -14.16 1.95 8.15
C ASN A 155 -13.94 1.56 6.68
N VAL A 156 -12.85 0.88 6.37
CA VAL A 156 -12.57 0.40 5.00
C VAL A 156 -13.62 -0.61 4.55
N ARG A 157 -14.06 -1.49 5.45
CA ARG A 157 -15.16 -2.44 5.19
C ARG A 157 -16.47 -1.72 4.86
N TYR A 158 -16.83 -0.72 5.67
CA TYR A 158 -18.04 0.09 5.46
C TYR A 158 -17.99 0.79 4.10
N ASP A 159 -16.89 1.47 3.78
CA ASP A 159 -16.70 2.17 2.52
C ASP A 159 -16.74 1.22 1.32
N LEU A 160 -16.08 0.06 1.42
CA LEU A 160 -16.12 -0.98 0.38
C LEU A 160 -17.56 -1.40 0.08
N ARG A 161 -18.34 -1.72 1.13
CA ARG A 161 -19.75 -2.14 0.98
C ARG A 161 -20.63 -1.04 0.39
N LYS A 162 -20.34 0.21 0.71
CA LYS A 162 -21.06 1.37 0.13
C LYS A 162 -20.76 1.55 -1.34
N LEU A 163 -19.49 1.33 -1.76
CA LEU A 163 -19.07 1.44 -3.16
C LEU A 163 -19.43 0.22 -3.99
N TYR A 164 -19.39 -0.96 -3.40
CA TYR A 164 -19.63 -2.24 -4.06
C TYR A 164 -20.39 -3.20 -3.13
N PRO A 165 -21.73 -3.10 -3.06
CA PRO A 165 -22.55 -3.88 -2.12
C PRO A 165 -22.38 -5.40 -2.22
N GLY A 166 -22.08 -5.93 -3.43
CA GLY A 166 -21.85 -7.35 -3.69
C GLY A 166 -20.42 -7.82 -3.40
N ALA A 167 -19.58 -7.00 -2.74
CA ALA A 167 -18.19 -7.35 -2.47
C ALA A 167 -18.06 -8.60 -1.60
N LYS A 168 -17.32 -9.59 -2.08
CA LYS A 168 -16.86 -10.74 -1.27
C LYS A 168 -15.56 -10.33 -0.60
N TYR A 169 -15.55 -10.25 0.71
CA TYR A 169 -14.37 -9.80 1.45
C TYR A 169 -14.10 -10.64 2.70
N ILE A 170 -12.85 -10.60 3.13
CA ILE A 170 -12.43 -10.98 4.47
C ILE A 170 -11.88 -9.73 5.17
N GLN A 171 -12.15 -9.64 6.47
CA GLN A 171 -11.56 -8.60 7.30
C GLN A 171 -10.45 -9.23 8.14
N ASN A 172 -9.23 -8.70 7.97
CA ASN A 172 -8.08 -9.10 8.75
C ASN A 172 -7.39 -7.84 9.27
N PRO A 173 -7.30 -7.63 10.59
CA PRO A 173 -6.71 -6.42 11.16
C PRO A 173 -5.31 -6.17 10.64
N HIS A 174 -4.93 -4.89 10.56
CA HIS A 174 -3.59 -4.49 10.13
C HIS A 174 -2.54 -5.09 11.07
N PRO A 175 -1.55 -5.83 10.56
CA PRO A 175 -0.49 -6.42 11.37
C PRO A 175 0.38 -5.33 12.01
N LEU A 176 1.02 -5.68 13.13
CA LEU A 176 2.04 -4.83 13.73
C LEU A 176 3.31 -4.86 12.90
N TYR A 177 3.94 -3.70 12.75
CA TYR A 177 5.26 -3.59 12.16
C TYR A 177 6.32 -3.98 13.20
N ASN A 178 6.96 -5.13 13.04
CA ASN A 178 7.96 -5.67 13.97
C ASN A 178 9.41 -5.60 13.45
N HIS A 179 9.63 -5.09 12.25
CA HIS A 179 10.93 -5.03 11.58
C HIS A 179 11.77 -3.79 11.96
N PHE A 180 11.21 -2.84 12.72
CA PHE A 180 11.93 -1.63 13.14
C PHE A 180 12.92 -1.85 14.30
N GLY A 181 12.99 -3.05 14.84
CA GLY A 181 13.90 -3.43 15.91
C GLY A 181 13.26 -3.43 17.30
N SER A 182 14.07 -3.76 18.30
CA SER A 182 13.60 -3.88 19.67
C SER A 182 13.38 -2.51 20.32
N LYS A 183 12.41 -2.46 21.25
CA LYS A 183 12.15 -1.28 22.07
C LYS A 183 13.37 -1.00 22.95
N ILE A 184 13.87 0.22 22.93
CA ILE A 184 14.92 0.70 23.83
C ILE A 184 14.30 1.39 25.06
N ASN A 185 15.07 1.48 26.16
CA ASN A 185 14.57 2.15 27.36
C ASN A 185 14.45 3.68 27.16
N LYS A 186 13.62 4.32 28.01
CA LYS A 186 13.31 5.75 27.90
C LYS A 186 14.56 6.65 27.95
N ASN A 187 15.48 6.37 28.87
CA ASN A 187 16.66 7.24 29.07
C ASN A 187 17.59 7.16 27.85
N GLU A 188 17.79 5.99 27.31
CA GLU A 188 18.56 5.79 26.07
C GLU A 188 17.89 6.47 24.86
N ALA A 189 16.57 6.33 24.73
CA ALA A 189 15.81 7.01 23.68
C ALA A 189 15.94 8.53 23.78
N CYS A 190 15.77 9.09 24.97
CA CYS A 190 15.90 10.52 25.22
C CYS A 190 17.31 11.03 24.88
N ARG A 191 18.35 10.27 25.28
CA ARG A 191 19.74 10.63 24.94
C ARG A 191 19.97 10.62 23.42
N LYS A 192 19.48 9.60 22.70
CA LYS A 192 19.59 9.51 21.23
C LYS A 192 18.86 10.64 20.49
N LEU A 193 17.73 11.09 21.04
CA LEU A 193 16.89 12.13 20.45
C LEU A 193 17.24 13.55 20.95
N GLY A 194 18.16 13.70 21.89
CA GLY A 194 18.51 15.00 22.46
C GLY A 194 17.39 15.64 23.28
N ILE A 195 16.46 14.84 23.86
CA ILE A 195 15.32 15.32 24.66
C ILE A 195 15.50 14.96 26.14
N HIS A 196 14.91 15.80 27.02
CA HIS A 196 15.08 15.62 28.46
C HIS A 196 14.14 14.52 29.00
N PRO A 197 14.65 13.50 29.74
CA PRO A 197 13.84 12.34 30.16
C PRO A 197 12.74 12.66 31.18
N SER A 198 12.89 13.75 31.98
CA SER A 198 11.87 14.15 32.98
C SER A 198 10.74 15.03 32.38
N LYS A 199 10.92 15.54 31.16
CA LYS A 199 9.86 16.32 30.49
C LYS A 199 8.81 15.40 29.89
N LYS A 200 7.56 15.89 29.83
CA LYS A 200 6.50 15.26 29.05
C LYS A 200 6.76 15.62 27.56
N ASN A 201 6.87 14.60 26.74
CA ASN A 201 7.09 14.77 25.30
C ASN A 201 5.85 14.33 24.55
N LEU A 202 5.34 15.18 23.69
CA LEU A 202 4.24 14.88 22.77
C LEU A 202 4.85 14.66 21.39
N LEU A 203 4.44 13.58 20.73
CA LEU A 203 4.89 13.25 19.38
C LEU A 203 3.72 13.39 18.40
N PHE A 204 3.84 14.30 17.44
CA PHE A 204 3.03 14.29 16.24
C PHE A 204 3.85 13.61 15.13
N PHE A 205 3.29 12.54 14.53
CA PHE A 205 3.99 11.73 13.54
C PHE A 205 3.24 11.68 12.22
N GLY A 206 3.93 11.96 11.12
CA GLY A 206 3.44 11.87 9.75
C GLY A 206 3.46 13.20 9.01
N LEU A 207 2.93 13.20 7.77
CA LEU A 207 2.77 14.43 6.99
C LEU A 207 1.75 15.34 7.68
N ILE A 208 2.03 16.64 7.70
CA ILE A 208 1.09 17.66 8.19
C ILE A 208 -0.04 17.76 7.18
N ARG A 209 -1.26 17.50 7.65
CA ARG A 209 -2.51 17.60 6.90
C ARG A 209 -3.61 18.06 7.84
N ASP A 210 -4.56 18.84 7.35
CA ASP A 210 -5.63 19.43 8.15
C ASP A 210 -6.41 18.38 8.93
N TYR A 211 -6.78 17.26 8.30
CA TYR A 211 -7.51 16.17 8.95
C TYR A 211 -6.77 15.46 10.09
N LYS A 212 -5.46 15.75 10.29
CA LYS A 212 -4.66 15.16 11.39
C LYS A 212 -4.67 16.00 12.65
N GLY A 213 -5.22 17.22 12.61
CA GLY A 213 -5.47 18.05 13.78
C GLY A 213 -4.20 18.49 14.53
N LEU A 214 -3.09 18.79 13.82
CA LEU A 214 -1.90 19.35 14.47
C LEU A 214 -2.18 20.72 15.09
N ASP A 215 -2.99 21.52 14.44
CA ASP A 215 -3.53 22.79 14.92
C ASP A 215 -4.27 22.62 16.23
N LEU A 216 -5.21 21.68 16.30
CA LEU A 216 -5.94 21.34 17.53
C LEU A 216 -5.01 20.87 18.68
N LEU A 217 -3.96 20.13 18.35
CA LEU A 217 -2.97 19.71 19.34
C LEU A 217 -2.22 20.93 19.90
N ILE A 218 -1.81 21.88 19.04
CA ILE A 218 -1.10 23.09 19.45
C ILE A 218 -2.01 24.00 20.31
N GLU A 219 -3.26 24.18 19.91
CA GLU A 219 -4.25 24.96 20.68
C GLU A 219 -4.55 24.36 22.06
N ALA A 220 -4.46 23.03 22.20
CA ALA A 220 -4.72 22.33 23.47
C ALA A 220 -3.53 22.34 24.44
N MET A 221 -2.35 22.84 24.04
CA MET A 221 -1.11 22.90 24.84
C MET A 221 -0.95 24.23 25.57
#